data_ab519eeb93e28cc5ca2fb4bffb1385be
#
_entry.id   ab519eeb93e28cc5ca2fb4bffb1385be
#
_cell.length_a   1.000
_cell.length_b   1.000
_cell.length_c   1.000
_cell.angle_alpha   90.00
_cell.angle_beta   90.00
_cell.angle_gamma   90.00
#
_symmetry.space_group_name_H-M   'P 1'
#
loop_
_entity.id
_entity.type
_entity.pdbx_description
1 polymer ?
#
loop_
_entity_poly.entity_id
_entity_poly.type
_entity_poly.pdbx_seq_one_letter_code
_entity_poly.pdbx_strand_id
1 'polypeptide(L)'
;MLYYLFEYLEDCCNVPGAGMFNYVTFRAIFAIIVALLVSIWFGKYFIKLLKKYQISETQRDESIDPFNTQKKGVPTMGGIIIIISILIPCLLIGKIKNVYMILMLVTTVILGVVGFADDYIKTFKKNKEGLKGWWKVLAQVSLGLIVGLTLRFSPAVVMNETVDIRIENNKEVVIKSPDVKSTRTTIPFVKNNNLNYAD
;
A
#
# COMPACT_ATOMS: atom_id res chain seq x y z
N MET A 1 -10.83 -2.53 10.14
CA MET A 1 -11.70 -3.23 11.11
C MET A 1 -11.58 -2.66 12.50
N LEU A 2 -10.41 -2.56 13.09
CA LEU A 2 -10.20 -1.94 14.40
C LEU A 2 -10.74 -0.51 14.48
N TYR A 3 -10.58 0.28 13.41
CA TYR A 3 -11.14 1.63 13.34
C TYR A 3 -12.63 1.65 13.69
N TYR A 4 -13.44 0.83 13.02
CA TYR A 4 -14.89 0.77 13.27
C TYR A 4 -15.25 0.22 14.63
N LEU A 5 -14.41 -0.68 15.18
CA LEU A 5 -14.58 -1.19 16.54
C LEU A 5 -14.35 -0.09 17.57
N PHE A 6 -13.29 0.70 17.42
CA PHE A 6 -13.00 1.81 18.34
C PHE A 6 -13.99 2.96 18.21
N GLU A 7 -14.46 3.26 17.00
CA GLU A 7 -15.55 4.20 16.76
C GLU A 7 -16.83 3.75 17.52
N TYR A 8 -17.20 2.49 17.42
CA TYR A 8 -18.33 1.92 18.15
C TYR A 8 -18.13 1.95 19.67
N LEU A 9 -16.93 1.65 20.17
CA LEU A 9 -16.61 1.70 21.59
C LEU A 9 -16.62 3.13 22.15
N GLU A 10 -16.25 4.13 21.35
CA GLU A 10 -16.36 5.54 21.72
C GLU A 10 -17.80 5.98 21.84
N ASP A 11 -18.63 5.62 20.85
CA ASP A 11 -20.06 6.00 20.80
C ASP A 11 -20.90 5.29 21.87
N CYS A 12 -20.64 4.01 22.14
CA CYS A 12 -21.45 3.22 23.07
C CYS A 12 -20.95 3.23 24.51
N CYS A 13 -19.65 3.24 24.73
CA CYS A 13 -19.05 2.99 26.05
C CYS A 13 -18.22 4.15 26.58
N ASN A 14 -18.01 5.23 25.80
CA ASN A 14 -17.23 6.40 26.17
C ASN A 14 -15.85 6.04 26.73
N VAL A 15 -15.17 5.06 26.10
CA VAL A 15 -13.89 4.52 26.59
C VAL A 15 -12.80 5.60 26.41
N PRO A 16 -12.12 6.02 27.50
CA PRO A 16 -11.09 7.02 27.40
C PRO A 16 -9.95 6.52 26.50
N GLY A 17 -9.62 7.30 25.45
CA GLY A 17 -8.56 6.98 24.49
C GLY A 17 -9.06 6.35 23.17
N ALA A 18 -10.30 5.89 23.06
CA ALA A 18 -10.85 5.37 21.80
C ALA A 18 -10.86 6.42 20.70
N GLY A 19 -11.14 7.69 21.03
CA GLY A 19 -11.09 8.83 20.11
C GLY A 19 -9.74 9.10 19.46
N MET A 20 -8.63 8.56 20.00
CA MET A 20 -7.31 8.68 19.36
C MET A 20 -7.27 8.03 17.98
N PHE A 21 -8.07 6.98 17.75
CA PHE A 21 -8.18 6.31 16.45
C PHE A 21 -8.90 7.15 15.38
N ASN A 22 -9.56 8.25 15.75
CA ASN A 22 -10.13 9.20 14.79
C ASN A 22 -9.04 10.02 14.08
N TYR A 23 -7.88 10.22 14.72
CA TYR A 23 -6.76 10.95 14.14
C TYR A 23 -5.97 10.08 13.17
N VAL A 24 -5.80 10.58 11.92
CA VAL A 24 -5.05 9.88 10.86
C VAL A 24 -3.61 9.61 11.27
N THR A 25 -2.97 10.60 11.90
CA THR A 25 -1.57 10.51 12.36
C THR A 25 -1.37 9.37 13.36
N PHE A 26 -2.27 9.27 14.35
CA PHE A 26 -2.21 8.19 15.34
C PHE A 26 -2.33 6.82 14.68
N ARG A 27 -3.31 6.66 13.76
CA ARG A 27 -3.48 5.41 13.01
C ARG A 27 -2.27 5.06 12.16
N ALA A 28 -1.64 6.06 11.52
CA ALA A 28 -0.45 5.84 10.71
C ALA A 28 0.72 5.33 11.55
N ILE A 29 1.00 5.97 12.69
CA ILE A 29 2.06 5.53 13.62
C ILE A 29 1.77 4.13 14.14
N PHE A 30 0.54 3.86 14.57
CA PHE A 30 0.16 2.55 15.08
C PHE A 30 0.26 1.48 14.00
N ALA A 31 -0.12 1.79 12.74
CA ALA A 31 0.03 0.89 11.61
C ALA A 31 1.50 0.54 11.32
N ILE A 32 2.41 1.51 11.44
CA ILE A 32 3.85 1.28 11.26
C ILE A 32 4.38 0.33 12.33
N ILE A 33 4.00 0.54 13.60
CA ILE A 33 4.42 -0.33 14.70
C ILE A 33 3.94 -1.76 14.47
N VAL A 34 2.65 -1.93 14.12
CA VAL A 34 2.07 -3.25 13.82
C VAL A 34 2.77 -3.90 12.62
N ALA A 35 3.05 -3.13 11.55
CA ALA A 35 3.77 -3.64 10.38
C ALA A 35 5.17 -4.16 10.74
N LEU A 36 5.90 -3.45 11.59
CA LEU A 36 7.22 -3.87 12.07
C LEU A 36 7.13 -5.17 12.89
N LEU A 37 6.18 -5.27 13.82
CA LEU A 37 5.98 -6.47 14.62
C LEU A 37 5.61 -7.67 13.77
N VAL A 38 4.67 -7.49 12.83
CA VAL A 38 4.27 -8.53 11.87
C VAL A 38 5.46 -8.97 11.01
N SER A 39 6.24 -8.01 10.50
CA SER A 39 7.42 -8.30 9.67
C SER A 39 8.46 -9.14 10.42
N ILE A 40 8.75 -8.79 11.67
CA ILE A 40 9.73 -9.52 12.48
C ILE A 40 9.23 -10.92 12.81
N TRP A 41 7.98 -11.05 13.23
CA TRP A 41 7.41 -12.33 13.64
C TRP A 41 7.18 -13.25 12.44
N PHE A 42 6.47 -12.78 11.43
CA PHE A 42 6.16 -13.52 10.22
C PHE A 42 7.40 -13.79 9.38
N GLY A 43 8.32 -12.81 9.30
CA GLY A 43 9.57 -12.93 8.55
C GLY A 43 10.44 -14.07 9.04
N LYS A 44 10.64 -14.20 10.35
CA LYS A 44 11.40 -15.31 10.94
C LYS A 44 10.78 -16.66 10.60
N TYR A 45 9.47 -16.79 10.73
CA TYR A 45 8.75 -18.01 10.41
C TYR A 45 8.85 -18.36 8.92
N PHE A 46 8.61 -17.37 8.05
CA PHE A 46 8.59 -17.55 6.61
C PHE A 46 9.98 -17.88 6.05
N ILE A 47 11.04 -17.22 6.53
CA ILE A 47 12.42 -17.52 6.15
C ILE A 47 12.78 -18.96 6.54
N LYS A 48 12.37 -19.40 7.73
CA LYS A 48 12.58 -20.79 8.18
C LYS A 48 11.85 -21.79 7.29
N LEU A 49 10.63 -21.47 6.87
CA LEU A 49 9.82 -22.27 5.96
C LEU A 49 10.48 -22.39 4.58
N LEU A 50 10.92 -21.26 4.01
CA LEU A 50 11.61 -21.24 2.71
C LEU A 50 12.92 -22.04 2.72
N LYS A 51 13.69 -21.93 3.79
CA LYS A 51 14.91 -22.73 3.97
C LYS A 51 14.60 -24.24 4.06
N LYS A 52 13.50 -24.62 4.71
CA LYS A 52 13.07 -26.02 4.81
C LYS A 52 12.75 -26.63 3.44
N TYR A 53 12.14 -25.85 2.55
CA TYR A 53 11.82 -26.27 1.19
C TYR A 53 13.01 -26.12 0.23
N GLN A 54 14.20 -25.76 0.71
CA GLN A 54 15.41 -25.53 -0.08
C GLN A 54 15.20 -24.56 -1.26
N ILE A 55 14.33 -23.60 -1.07
CA ILE A 55 14.07 -22.55 -2.05
C ILE A 55 15.20 -21.52 -1.92
N SER A 56 16.41 -21.94 -2.31
CA SER A 56 17.56 -21.06 -2.45
C SER A 56 17.85 -20.79 -3.91
N GLU A 57 18.30 -19.60 -4.20
CA GLU A 57 18.69 -19.23 -5.56
C GLU A 57 19.76 -20.19 -6.09
N THR A 58 19.49 -20.83 -7.23
CA THR A 58 20.50 -21.61 -7.95
C THR A 58 21.59 -20.63 -8.39
N GLN A 59 22.80 -20.86 -7.91
CA GLN A 59 23.95 -19.99 -8.13
C GLN A 59 24.13 -19.61 -9.60
N ARG A 60 24.36 -18.32 -9.86
CA ARG A 60 25.10 -17.87 -11.03
C ARG A 60 26.50 -18.46 -10.95
N ASP A 61 26.98 -18.98 -12.07
CA ASP A 61 28.29 -19.58 -12.19
C ASP A 61 29.36 -18.77 -11.45
N GLU A 62 30.11 -19.43 -10.58
CA GLU A 62 31.17 -18.84 -9.72
C GLU A 62 32.24 -18.05 -10.50
N SER A 63 32.27 -18.19 -11.83
CA SER A 63 33.22 -17.54 -12.73
C SER A 63 32.95 -16.05 -12.98
N ILE A 64 31.76 -15.52 -12.61
CA ILE A 64 31.34 -14.18 -13.02
C ILE A 64 31.35 -13.17 -11.86
N ASP A 65 31.29 -13.63 -10.60
CA ASP A 65 31.22 -12.69 -9.47
C ASP A 65 31.80 -13.29 -8.17
N PRO A 66 33.07 -12.97 -7.82
CA PRO A 66 33.73 -13.50 -6.62
C PRO A 66 33.10 -13.01 -5.29
N PHE A 67 32.27 -11.95 -5.31
CA PHE A 67 31.54 -11.46 -4.12
C PHE A 67 30.27 -12.25 -3.82
N ASN A 68 29.86 -13.19 -4.67
CA ASN A 68 28.59 -13.91 -4.54
C ASN A 68 28.63 -15.07 -3.51
N THR A 69 29.79 -15.39 -2.97
CA THR A 69 29.95 -16.41 -1.93
C THR A 69 29.23 -16.09 -0.61
N GLN A 70 29.00 -14.80 -0.32
CA GLN A 70 28.27 -14.36 0.88
C GLN A 70 26.75 -14.55 0.79
N LYS A 71 26.19 -14.75 -0.41
CA LYS A 71 24.74 -14.93 -0.62
C LYS A 71 24.27 -16.38 -0.60
N LYS A 72 25.18 -17.31 -0.32
CA LYS A 72 24.84 -18.74 -0.16
C LYS A 72 23.81 -18.92 0.95
N GLY A 73 22.59 -19.36 0.59
CA GLY A 73 21.53 -19.68 1.56
C GLY A 73 20.54 -18.56 1.88
N VAL A 74 20.57 -17.43 1.14
CA VAL A 74 19.50 -16.44 1.24
C VAL A 74 18.31 -16.92 0.40
N PRO A 75 17.13 -17.14 1.01
CA PRO A 75 15.96 -17.58 0.25
C PRO A 75 15.46 -16.45 -0.65
N THR A 76 15.07 -16.81 -1.87
CA THR A 76 14.28 -15.97 -2.78
C THR A 76 12.84 -15.83 -2.25
N MET A 77 12.02 -14.98 -2.85
CA MET A 77 10.61 -14.74 -2.49
C MET A 77 10.37 -13.93 -1.21
N GLY A 78 11.35 -13.12 -0.78
CA GLY A 78 11.19 -12.22 0.38
C GLY A 78 10.07 -11.18 0.23
N GLY A 79 9.66 -10.87 -1.00
CA GLY A 79 8.57 -9.92 -1.30
C GLY A 79 7.24 -10.25 -0.63
N ILE A 80 6.94 -11.53 -0.40
CA ILE A 80 5.73 -11.97 0.31
C ILE A 80 5.70 -11.43 1.73
N ILE A 81 6.85 -11.43 2.42
CA ILE A 81 6.95 -10.92 3.80
C ILE A 81 6.58 -9.44 3.84
N ILE A 82 7.09 -8.66 2.88
CA ILE A 82 6.82 -7.22 2.77
C ILE A 82 5.33 -6.97 2.52
N ILE A 83 4.74 -7.68 1.55
CA ILE A 83 3.33 -7.54 1.19
C ILE A 83 2.42 -7.86 2.38
N ILE A 84 2.64 -8.98 3.06
CA ILE A 84 1.85 -9.38 4.22
C ILE A 84 2.01 -8.38 5.36
N SER A 85 3.23 -7.90 5.60
CA SER A 85 3.52 -6.90 6.65
C SER A 85 2.83 -5.56 6.41
N ILE A 86 2.55 -5.20 5.17
CA ILE A 86 1.80 -3.99 4.81
C ILE A 86 0.30 -4.26 4.82
N LEU A 87 -0.17 -5.37 4.24
CA LEU A 87 -1.59 -5.66 4.10
C LEU A 87 -2.29 -5.86 5.45
N ILE A 88 -1.67 -6.57 6.39
CA ILE A 88 -2.27 -6.85 7.70
C ILE A 88 -2.63 -5.55 8.44
N PRO A 89 -1.70 -4.61 8.72
CA PRO A 89 -2.05 -3.38 9.43
C PRO A 89 -2.99 -2.48 8.61
N CYS A 90 -2.88 -2.45 7.29
CA CYS A 90 -3.79 -1.71 6.43
C CYS A 90 -5.23 -2.22 6.55
N LEU A 91 -5.45 -3.54 6.57
CA LEU A 91 -6.75 -4.15 6.76
C LEU A 91 -7.30 -3.95 8.18
N LEU A 92 -6.43 -4.00 9.19
CA LEU A 92 -6.83 -3.87 10.59
C LEU A 92 -7.20 -2.42 10.94
N ILE A 93 -6.39 -1.45 10.54
CA ILE A 93 -6.43 -0.07 11.03
C ILE A 93 -7.06 0.88 10.00
N GLY A 94 -7.00 0.53 8.71
CA GLY A 94 -7.50 1.35 7.62
C GLY A 94 -9.01 1.51 7.58
N LYS A 95 -9.47 2.65 7.04
CA LYS A 95 -10.88 2.89 6.69
C LYS A 95 -11.21 2.14 5.39
N ILE A 96 -11.62 0.87 5.49
CA ILE A 96 -11.86 -0.01 4.34
C ILE A 96 -12.99 0.50 3.43
N LYS A 97 -13.93 1.29 3.96
CA LYS A 97 -15.00 1.89 3.13
C LYS A 97 -14.51 3.01 2.20
N ASN A 98 -13.25 3.46 2.35
CA ASN A 98 -12.68 4.50 1.50
C ASN A 98 -12.21 3.89 0.16
N VAL A 99 -12.67 4.43 -0.97
CA VAL A 99 -12.33 3.97 -2.32
C VAL A 99 -10.81 3.97 -2.57
N TYR A 100 -10.11 4.99 -2.11
CA TYR A 100 -8.66 5.09 -2.24
C TYR A 100 -7.95 3.95 -1.50
N MET A 101 -8.44 3.59 -0.31
CA MET A 101 -7.89 2.48 0.48
C MET A 101 -8.11 1.14 -0.22
N ILE A 102 -9.31 0.93 -0.77
CA ILE A 102 -9.63 -0.28 -1.53
C ILE A 102 -8.73 -0.38 -2.75
N LEU A 103 -8.58 0.70 -3.53
CA LEU A 103 -7.72 0.73 -4.70
C LEU A 103 -6.27 0.41 -4.36
N MET A 104 -5.73 0.99 -3.29
CA MET A 104 -4.37 0.69 -2.83
C MET A 104 -4.19 -0.77 -2.44
N LEU A 105 -5.14 -1.34 -1.69
CA LEU A 105 -5.09 -2.75 -1.29
C LEU A 105 -5.16 -3.68 -2.50
N VAL A 106 -6.11 -3.45 -3.40
CA VAL A 106 -6.28 -4.26 -4.63
C VAL A 106 -5.04 -4.17 -5.51
N THR A 107 -4.50 -2.96 -5.72
CA THR A 107 -3.27 -2.75 -6.49
C THR A 107 -2.08 -3.50 -5.88
N THR A 108 -1.91 -3.41 -4.56
CA THR A 108 -0.84 -4.10 -3.85
C THR A 108 -0.95 -5.62 -3.98
N VAL A 109 -2.17 -6.17 -3.86
CA VAL A 109 -2.41 -7.61 -4.00
C VAL A 109 -2.14 -8.06 -5.44
N ILE A 110 -2.66 -7.36 -6.45
CA ILE A 110 -2.47 -7.75 -7.86
C ILE A 110 -0.99 -7.71 -8.23
N LEU A 111 -0.27 -6.62 -7.92
CA LEU A 111 1.16 -6.53 -8.19
C LEU A 111 1.96 -7.54 -7.38
N GLY A 112 1.53 -7.81 -6.15
CA GLY A 112 2.11 -8.86 -5.31
C GLY A 112 1.98 -10.25 -5.91
N VAL A 113 0.83 -10.59 -6.47
CA VAL A 113 0.60 -11.87 -7.17
C VAL A 113 1.46 -11.97 -8.43
N VAL A 114 1.57 -10.89 -9.21
CA VAL A 114 2.45 -10.86 -10.40
C VAL A 114 3.92 -11.06 -10.02
N GLY A 115 4.39 -10.36 -8.96
CA GLY A 115 5.74 -10.51 -8.43
C GLY A 115 5.99 -11.92 -7.90
N PHE A 116 5.04 -12.47 -7.16
CA PHE A 116 5.12 -13.85 -6.66
C PHE A 116 5.18 -14.87 -7.79
N ALA A 117 4.37 -14.71 -8.83
CA ALA A 117 4.40 -15.59 -10.00
C ALA A 117 5.75 -15.53 -10.74
N ASP A 118 6.36 -14.34 -10.83
CA ASP A 118 7.71 -14.19 -11.39
C ASP A 118 8.76 -14.97 -10.58
N ASP A 119 8.76 -14.78 -9.27
CA ASP A 119 9.68 -15.47 -8.36
C ASP A 119 9.43 -16.98 -8.33
N TYR A 120 8.17 -17.40 -8.40
CA TYR A 120 7.80 -18.81 -8.47
C TYR A 120 8.35 -19.50 -9.73
N ILE A 121 8.21 -18.85 -10.90
CA ILE A 121 8.73 -19.39 -12.16
C ILE A 121 10.25 -19.46 -12.11
N LYS A 122 10.93 -18.47 -11.59
CA LYS A 122 12.39 -18.46 -11.45
C LYS A 122 12.89 -19.59 -10.55
N THR A 123 12.21 -19.82 -9.45
CA THR A 123 12.65 -20.75 -8.41
C THR A 123 12.27 -22.21 -8.73
N PHE A 124 10.98 -22.45 -9.03
CA PHE A 124 10.48 -23.82 -9.20
C PHE A 124 10.65 -24.34 -10.62
N LYS A 125 10.48 -23.49 -11.64
CA LYS A 125 10.69 -23.91 -13.03
C LYS A 125 12.13 -23.74 -13.50
N LYS A 126 13.04 -23.27 -12.61
CA LYS A 126 14.46 -23.01 -12.91
C LYS A 126 14.67 -22.16 -14.17
N ASN A 127 13.70 -21.34 -14.51
CA ASN A 127 13.78 -20.41 -15.64
C ASN A 127 14.34 -19.09 -15.16
N LYS A 128 15.59 -18.80 -15.48
CA LYS A 128 16.31 -17.59 -15.04
C LYS A 128 15.64 -16.29 -15.48
N GLU A 129 14.87 -16.30 -16.59
CA GLU A 129 14.19 -15.12 -17.10
C GLU A 129 12.89 -14.78 -16.33
N GLY A 130 12.28 -15.79 -15.66
CA GLY A 130 11.00 -15.60 -14.96
C GLY A 130 9.83 -15.38 -15.91
N LEU A 131 8.91 -14.52 -15.54
CA LEU A 131 7.82 -14.05 -16.40
C LEU A 131 8.40 -13.20 -17.56
N LYS A 132 7.98 -13.50 -18.80
CA LYS A 132 8.34 -12.68 -19.97
C LYS A 132 7.97 -11.20 -19.69
N GLY A 133 8.88 -10.28 -20.01
CA GLY A 133 8.72 -8.84 -19.71
C GLY A 133 7.38 -8.25 -20.18
N TRP A 134 6.88 -8.71 -21.33
CA TRP A 134 5.59 -8.29 -21.89
C TRP A 134 4.41 -8.52 -20.92
N TRP A 135 4.36 -9.67 -20.24
CA TRP A 135 3.30 -9.97 -19.27
C TRP A 135 3.33 -9.06 -18.06
N LYS A 136 4.54 -8.66 -17.62
CA LYS A 136 4.70 -7.69 -16.52
C LYS A 136 4.17 -6.31 -16.93
N VAL A 137 4.54 -5.85 -18.12
CA VAL A 137 4.07 -4.56 -18.65
C VAL A 137 2.55 -4.59 -18.84
N LEU A 138 2.00 -5.65 -19.42
CA LEU A 138 0.56 -5.79 -19.64
C LEU A 138 -0.21 -5.75 -18.30
N ALA A 139 0.27 -6.45 -17.27
CA ALA A 139 -0.34 -6.43 -15.94
C ALA A 139 -0.31 -5.01 -15.32
N GLN A 140 0.80 -4.29 -15.47
CA GLN A 140 0.94 -2.92 -14.96
C GLN A 140 0.05 -1.93 -15.70
N VAL A 141 0.00 -2.00 -17.03
CA VAL A 141 -0.83 -1.12 -17.86
C VAL A 141 -2.32 -1.38 -17.60
N SER A 142 -2.75 -2.65 -17.55
CA SER A 142 -4.15 -2.99 -17.27
C SER A 142 -4.57 -2.52 -15.88
N LEU A 143 -3.70 -2.67 -14.87
CA LEU A 143 -3.95 -2.20 -13.53
C LEU A 143 -4.04 -0.67 -13.47
N GLY A 144 -3.12 0.04 -14.12
CA GLY A 144 -3.15 1.50 -14.21
C GLY A 144 -4.44 2.00 -14.87
N LEU A 145 -4.91 1.31 -15.90
CA LEU A 145 -6.15 1.62 -16.57
C LEU A 145 -7.37 1.41 -15.67
N ILE A 146 -7.45 0.30 -14.95
CA ILE A 146 -8.52 0.02 -13.97
C ILE A 146 -8.55 1.10 -12.89
N VAL A 147 -7.40 1.44 -12.30
CA VAL A 147 -7.30 2.48 -11.28
C VAL A 147 -7.72 3.84 -11.84
N GLY A 148 -7.21 4.23 -13.01
CA GLY A 148 -7.56 5.50 -13.66
C GLY A 148 -9.04 5.60 -13.99
N LEU A 149 -9.65 4.55 -14.55
CA LEU A 149 -11.09 4.51 -14.82
C LEU A 149 -11.91 4.59 -13.52
N THR A 150 -11.51 3.88 -12.48
CA THR A 150 -12.20 3.94 -11.18
C THR A 150 -12.14 5.34 -10.58
N LEU A 151 -10.99 6.00 -10.61
CA LEU A 151 -10.84 7.38 -10.14
C LEU A 151 -11.67 8.36 -10.97
N ARG A 152 -11.79 8.14 -12.28
CA ARG A 152 -12.55 9.04 -13.17
C ARG A 152 -14.06 8.87 -13.02
N PHE A 153 -14.56 7.64 -12.93
CA PHE A 153 -15.99 7.34 -12.99
C PHE A 153 -16.65 7.16 -11.62
N SER A 154 -15.90 6.81 -10.57
CA SER A 154 -16.49 6.60 -9.26
C SER A 154 -17.02 7.90 -8.66
N PRO A 155 -18.30 7.96 -8.24
CA PRO A 155 -18.87 9.11 -7.56
C PRO A 155 -18.32 9.28 -6.14
N ALA A 156 -17.73 8.24 -5.56
CA ALA A 156 -17.15 8.28 -4.22
C ALA A 156 -15.73 8.87 -4.17
N VAL A 157 -15.18 9.22 -5.34
CA VAL A 157 -13.90 9.94 -5.46
C VAL A 157 -14.19 11.42 -5.39
N VAL A 158 -14.07 12.00 -4.21
CA VAL A 158 -14.27 13.43 -3.95
C VAL A 158 -13.00 14.03 -3.38
N MET A 159 -12.70 15.25 -3.76
CA MET A 159 -11.61 16.04 -3.18
C MET A 159 -12.19 17.13 -2.28
N ASN A 160 -11.62 17.29 -1.09
CA ASN A 160 -11.82 18.47 -0.30
C ASN A 160 -10.98 19.61 -0.92
N GLU A 161 -11.59 20.47 -1.72
CA GLU A 161 -10.93 21.71 -2.13
C GLU A 161 -10.81 22.65 -0.93
N THR A 162 -9.67 23.28 -0.86
CA THR A 162 -9.16 24.18 0.16
C THR A 162 -10.19 25.04 0.87
N VAL A 163 -10.07 24.99 2.14
CA VAL A 163 -10.66 25.82 3.15
C VAL A 163 -10.45 27.29 2.87
N ASP A 164 -11.53 28.03 2.59
CA ASP A 164 -11.51 29.48 2.71
C ASP A 164 -11.53 29.83 4.20
N ILE A 165 -10.41 30.35 4.70
CA ILE A 165 -10.33 30.88 6.05
C ILE A 165 -11.02 32.24 6.03
N ARG A 166 -12.25 32.30 6.52
CA ARG A 166 -12.91 33.58 6.80
C ARG A 166 -12.69 33.97 8.24
N ILE A 167 -12.21 35.18 8.43
CA ILE A 167 -12.09 35.79 9.76
C ILE A 167 -13.45 36.39 10.08
N GLU A 168 -14.25 35.72 10.90
CA GLU A 168 -15.48 36.21 11.42
C GLU A 168 -15.34 36.45 12.93
N ASN A 169 -15.58 37.68 13.39
CA ASN A 169 -15.46 38.09 14.81
C ASN A 169 -14.10 37.75 15.47
N ASN A 170 -12.98 38.03 14.78
CA ASN A 170 -11.63 37.79 15.30
C ASN A 170 -11.33 36.31 15.65
N LYS A 171 -12.12 35.36 15.11
CA LYS A 171 -11.85 33.92 15.18
C LYS A 171 -11.73 33.37 13.77
N GLU A 172 -10.71 32.58 13.53
CA GLU A 172 -10.54 31.84 12.27
C GLU A 172 -11.60 30.73 12.20
N VAL A 173 -12.64 30.96 11.39
CA VAL A 173 -13.65 29.95 11.09
C VAL A 173 -13.22 29.22 9.82
N VAL A 174 -12.82 27.98 9.97
CA VAL A 174 -12.46 27.09 8.88
C VAL A 174 -13.73 26.59 8.21
N ILE A 175 -14.12 27.19 7.09
CA ILE A 175 -15.25 26.72 6.29
C ILE A 175 -14.75 25.59 5.40
N LYS A 176 -15.12 24.34 5.71
CA LYS A 176 -14.91 23.21 4.82
C LYS A 176 -15.82 23.38 3.61
N SER A 177 -15.22 23.50 2.42
CA SER A 177 -16.00 23.41 1.18
C SER A 177 -16.68 22.04 1.10
N PRO A 178 -17.91 21.97 0.54
CA PRO A 178 -18.56 20.70 0.32
C PRO A 178 -17.67 19.80 -0.56
N ASP A 179 -17.71 18.50 -0.32
CA ASP A 179 -16.98 17.50 -1.11
C ASP A 179 -17.35 17.64 -2.58
N VAL A 180 -16.45 18.15 -3.41
CA VAL A 180 -16.68 18.39 -4.84
C VAL A 180 -15.85 17.40 -5.65
N LYS A 181 -16.44 16.87 -6.72
CA LYS A 181 -15.71 16.10 -7.71
C LYS A 181 -14.84 17.06 -8.52
N SER A 182 -13.56 17.14 -8.23
CA SER A 182 -12.62 18.02 -8.92
C SER A 182 -11.79 17.23 -9.93
N THR A 183 -11.61 17.81 -11.12
CA THR A 183 -10.69 17.30 -12.16
C THR A 183 -9.31 17.96 -12.06
N ARG A 184 -9.05 18.67 -10.96
CA ARG A 184 -7.78 19.35 -10.72
C ARG A 184 -6.81 18.43 -10.01
N THR A 185 -5.57 18.39 -10.48
CA THR A 185 -4.44 17.73 -9.84
C THR A 185 -3.35 18.73 -9.51
N THR A 186 -2.73 18.56 -8.37
CA THR A 186 -1.62 19.39 -7.93
C THR A 186 -0.30 18.79 -8.42
N ILE A 187 0.51 19.60 -9.13
CA ILE A 187 1.88 19.20 -9.51
C ILE A 187 2.82 19.61 -8.37
N PRO A 188 3.50 18.65 -7.70
CA PRO A 188 4.45 18.99 -6.65
C PRO A 188 5.60 19.86 -7.23
N PHE A 189 6.14 20.75 -6.40
CA PHE A 189 7.29 21.62 -6.68
C PHE A 189 7.07 22.81 -7.64
N VAL A 190 5.86 23.05 -8.13
CA VAL A 190 5.52 24.20 -8.97
C VAL A 190 4.56 25.14 -8.23
N LYS A 191 4.85 26.43 -8.21
CA LYS A 191 3.96 27.44 -7.62
C LYS A 191 2.74 27.66 -8.55
N ASN A 192 1.52 27.67 -8.03
CA ASN A 192 0.25 27.70 -8.79
C ASN A 192 0.02 26.49 -9.69
N ASN A 193 0.20 25.34 -9.17
CA ASN A 193 0.42 24.05 -9.84
C ASN A 193 -0.85 23.22 -10.02
N ASN A 194 -1.99 23.83 -10.29
CA ASN A 194 -3.23 23.11 -10.55
C ASN A 194 -3.36 22.81 -12.04
N LEU A 195 -3.32 21.54 -12.42
CA LEU A 195 -3.73 21.07 -13.74
C LEU A 195 -5.18 20.61 -13.71
N ASN A 196 -5.96 21.14 -14.64
CA ASN A 196 -7.35 20.72 -14.86
C ASN A 196 -7.38 19.86 -16.13
N TYR A 197 -7.85 18.61 -16.05
CA TYR A 197 -7.96 17.72 -17.22
C TYR A 197 -9.41 17.67 -17.76
N ALA A 198 -10.22 18.64 -17.45
CA ALA A 198 -11.56 18.75 -18.02
C ALA A 198 -11.60 19.55 -19.33
N ASP A 199 -10.47 20.14 -19.72
CA ASP A 199 -10.30 20.92 -20.96
C ASP A 199 -9.76 20.04 -22.09
#